data_db1a44ccfd409eacfc7a0300c868a73f
#
_entry.id   db1a44ccfd409eacfc7a0300c868a73f
#
_cell.length_a   1.000
_cell.length_b   1.000
_cell.length_c   1.000
_cell.angle_alpha   90.00
_cell.angle_beta   90.00
_cell.angle_gamma   90.00
#
_symmetry.space_group_name_H-M   'P 1'
#
loop_
_entity.id
_entity.type
_entity.pdbx_description
1 polymer ?
#
loop_
_entity_poly.entity_id
_entity_poly.type
_entity_poly.pdbx_seq_one_letter_code
_entity_poly.pdbx_strand_id
1 'polypeptide(L)' 'MIETVFALLMIVDHEIKEHLIQPNLSSCLKGKRIAMRELKEDSRVQYKCIKSKAEIEVYMGEKKITKLILN' A
#
# COMPACT_ATOMS: atom_id res chain seq x y z
N MET A 1 8.14 -0.49 15.67
CA MET A 1 9.38 -0.40 14.88
C MET A 1 9.10 0.40 13.64
N ILE A 2 9.96 1.35 13.33
CA ILE A 2 9.76 2.22 12.15
C ILE A 2 10.73 1.80 11.06
N GLU A 3 10.20 1.53 9.87
CA GLU A 3 11.00 1.14 8.71
C GLU A 3 10.54 1.95 7.49
N THR A 4 11.47 2.13 6.55
CA THR A 4 11.12 2.65 5.23
C THR A 4 10.65 1.48 4.38
N VAL A 5 9.45 1.58 3.83
CA VAL A 5 8.85 0.50 3.05
C VAL A 5 8.25 1.03 1.76
N PHE A 6 8.09 0.13 0.79
CA PHE A 6 7.22 0.38 -0.34
C PHE A 6 5.83 -0.10 0.06
N ALA A 7 4.84 0.72 -0.18
CA ALA A 7 3.47 0.39 0.18
C ALA A 7 2.54 0.59 -1.01
N LEU A 8 1.65 -0.38 -1.21
CA LEU A 8 0.56 -0.26 -2.16
C LEU A 8 -0.65 0.25 -1.40
N LEU A 9 -1.13 1.42 -1.78
CA LEU A 9 -2.27 2.06 -1.14
C LEU A 9 -3.53 1.85 -1.96
N MET A 10 -4.61 1.48 -1.29
CA MET A 10 -5.95 1.50 -1.86
C MET A 10 -6.66 2.75 -1.36
N ILE A 11 -6.99 3.66 -2.28
CA ILE A 11 -7.60 4.94 -1.96
C ILE A 11 -9.02 4.94 -2.50
N VAL A 12 -9.98 5.20 -1.64
CA VAL A 12 -11.40 5.29 -2.00
C VAL A 12 -11.92 6.67 -1.59
N ASP A 13 -12.47 7.42 -2.54
CA ASP A 13 -12.99 8.77 -2.30
C ASP A 13 -11.96 9.68 -1.60
N HIS A 14 -10.70 9.64 -2.07
CA HIS A 14 -9.57 10.42 -1.55
C HIS A 14 -9.11 10.02 -0.14
N GLU A 15 -9.59 8.90 0.37
CA GLU A 15 -9.13 8.36 1.67
C GLU A 15 -8.39 7.05 1.48
N ILE A 16 -7.31 6.88 2.22
CA ILE A 16 -6.56 5.61 2.23
C ILE A 16 -7.34 4.60 3.05
N LYS A 17 -7.83 3.55 2.40
CA LYS A 17 -8.59 2.49 3.06
C LYS A 17 -7.74 1.29 3.42
N GLU A 18 -6.73 0.99 2.62
CA GLU A 18 -5.82 -0.12 2.87
C GLU A 18 -4.41 0.25 2.46
N HIS A 19 -3.45 -0.37 3.11
CA HIS A 19 -2.05 -0.28 2.75
C HIS A 19 -1.39 -1.64 2.92
N LEU A 20 -0.64 -2.05 1.92
CA LEU A 20 0.06 -3.33 1.90
C LEU A 20 1.55 -3.09 1.72
N ILE A 21 2.36 -3.77 2.54
CA ILE A 21 3.81 -3.72 2.38
C ILE A 21 4.21 -4.53 1.15
N GLN A 22 5.08 -3.93 0.33
CA GLN A 22 5.67 -4.61 -0.81
C GLN A 22 7.19 -4.70 -0.62
N PRO A 23 7.82 -5.78 -1.07
CA PRO A 23 9.26 -5.96 -0.87
C PRO A 23 10.13 -4.98 -1.65
N ASN A 24 9.62 -4.47 -2.77
CA ASN A 24 10.34 -3.51 -3.60
C ASN A 24 9.34 -2.79 -4.52
N LEU A 25 9.84 -1.78 -5.24
CA LEU A 25 9.00 -0.98 -6.13
C LEU A 25 8.41 -1.82 -7.27
N SER A 26 9.19 -2.74 -7.83
CA SER A 26 8.74 -3.59 -8.92
C SER A 26 7.52 -4.43 -8.52
N SER A 27 7.57 -5.04 -7.34
CA SER A 27 6.44 -5.81 -6.80
C SER A 27 5.23 -4.93 -6.52
N CYS A 28 5.46 -3.72 -6.03
CA CYS A 28 4.39 -2.75 -5.77
C CYS A 28 3.68 -2.37 -7.07
N LEU A 29 4.43 -2.05 -8.11
CA LEU A 29 3.87 -1.68 -9.41
C LEU A 29 3.12 -2.85 -10.06
N LYS A 30 3.64 -4.06 -9.92
CA LYS A 30 2.97 -5.26 -10.41
C LYS A 30 1.62 -5.47 -9.71
N GLY A 31 1.61 -5.35 -8.39
CA GLY A 31 0.38 -5.48 -7.60
C GLY A 31 -0.63 -4.39 -7.96
N LYS A 32 -0.16 -3.16 -8.15
CA LYS A 32 -0.99 -2.05 -8.60
C LYS A 32 -1.65 -2.35 -9.95
N ARG A 33 -0.86 -2.85 -10.89
CA ARG A 33 -1.35 -3.16 -12.25
C ARG A 33 -2.43 -4.24 -12.22
N ILE A 34 -2.20 -5.30 -11.43
CA ILE A 34 -3.16 -6.38 -11.28
C ILE A 34 -4.47 -5.87 -10.65
N ALA A 35 -4.35 -5.07 -9.60
CA ALA A 35 -5.52 -4.52 -8.92
C ALA A 35 -6.31 -3.59 -9.83
N MET A 36 -5.63 -2.76 -10.63
CA MET A 36 -6.29 -1.82 -11.54
C MET A 36 -7.04 -2.50 -12.67
N ARG A 37 -6.63 -3.71 -13.07
CA ARG A 37 -7.34 -4.46 -14.11
C ARG A 37 -8.76 -4.86 -13.69
N GLU A 38 -8.99 -4.98 -12.39
CA GLU A 38 -10.29 -5.36 -11.86
C GLU A 38 -11.21 -4.18 -11.62
N LEU A 39 -10.70 -2.95 -11.77
CA LEU A 39 -11.51 -1.74 -11.58
C LEU A 39 -12.37 -1.46 -12.80
N LYS A 40 -13.59 -1.01 -12.54
CA LYS A 40 -14.49 -0.50 -13.57
C LYS A 40 -14.15 0.96 -13.88
N GLU A 41 -14.53 1.44 -15.07
CA GLU A 41 -14.21 2.81 -15.51
C GLU A 41 -14.72 3.90 -14.57
N ASP A 42 -15.86 3.68 -13.94
CA ASP A 42 -16.48 4.62 -13.03
C ASP A 42 -16.12 4.38 -11.56
N SER A 43 -15.12 3.56 -11.32
CA SER A 43 -14.68 3.24 -9.96
C SER A 43 -14.06 4.45 -9.27
N ARG A 44 -14.39 4.65 -8.01
CA ARG A 44 -13.78 5.68 -7.16
C ARG A 44 -12.51 5.19 -6.47
N VAL A 45 -12.13 3.95 -6.75
CA VAL A 45 -10.97 3.31 -6.15
C VAL A 45 -9.73 3.65 -6.97
N GLN A 46 -8.69 4.06 -6.28
CA GLN A 46 -7.38 4.33 -6.88
C GLN A 46 -6.32 3.52 -6.13
N TYR A 47 -5.29 3.12 -6.85
CA TYR A 47 -4.14 2.47 -6.25
C TYR A 47 -2.90 3.31 -6.49
N LYS A 48 -2.05 3.38 -5.46
CA LYS A 48 -0.83 4.17 -5.52
C LYS A 48 0.30 3.42 -4.84
N CYS A 49 1.48 3.43 -5.46
CA CYS A 49 2.70 2.91 -4.83
C CYS A 49 3.49 4.07 -4.26
N ILE A 50 3.85 3.98 -3.00
CA ILE A 50 4.67 4.97 -2.33
C ILE A 50 5.85 4.32 -1.63
N LYS A 51 6.89 5.12 -1.40
CA LYS A 51 7.98 4.78 -0.52
C LYS A 51 7.86 5.72 0.68
N SER A 52 7.67 5.16 1.85
CA SER A 52 7.45 5.96 3.05
C SER A 52 7.94 5.24 4.29
N LYS A 53 8.14 6.00 5.34
CA LYS A 53 8.35 5.42 6.65
C LYS A 53 7.00 4.93 7.19
N ALA A 54 7.03 3.81 7.88
CA ALA A 54 5.84 3.24 8.46
C ALA A 54 6.18 2.61 9.79
N GLU A 55 5.24 2.67 10.71
CA GLU A 55 5.33 1.93 11.95
C GLU A 55 4.90 0.50 11.66
N ILE A 56 5.78 -0.45 11.97
CA ILE A 56 5.63 -1.85 11.61
C ILE A 56 5.48 -2.68 12.87
N GLU A 57 4.56 -3.62 12.82
CA GLU A 57 4.39 -4.64 13.85
C GLU A 57 4.56 -6.01 13.21
N VAL A 58 5.30 -6.89 13.89
CA VAL A 58 5.49 -8.27 13.44
C VAL A 58 4.56 -9.16 14.26
N TYR A 59 3.69 -9.87 13.56
CA TYR A 59 2.76 -10.80 14.18
C TYR A 59 2.80 -12.12 13.43
N MET A 60 3.10 -13.20 14.15
CA MET A 60 3.20 -14.57 13.59
C MET A 60 4.12 -14.64 12.35
N GLY A 61 5.24 -13.92 12.40
CA GLY A 61 6.21 -13.90 11.31
C GLY A 61 5.88 -12.98 10.15
N GLU A 62 4.73 -12.31 10.18
CA GLU A 62 4.34 -11.36 9.14
C GLU A 62 4.47 -9.92 9.62
N LYS A 63 4.99 -9.07 8.75
CA LYS A 63 5.07 -7.64 9.01
C LYS A 63 3.79 -6.97 8.55
N LYS A 64 3.23 -6.13 9.41
CA LYS A 64 2.06 -5.32 9.08
C LYS A 64 2.33 -3.86 9.40
N ILE A 65 1.79 -2.99 8.56
CA ILE A 65 1.84 -1.56 8.81
C ILE A 65 0.74 -1.22 9.80
N THR A 66 1.13 -0.68 10.97
CA THR A 66 0.16 -0.19 11.94
C THR A 66 -0.15 1.28 11.70
N LYS A 67 0.81 2.02 11.11
CA LYS A 67 0.63 3.43 10.82
C LYS A 67 1.61 3.86 9.75
N LEU A 68 1.12 4.57 8.73
CA LEU A 68 1.97 5.23 7.76
C LEU A 68 2.40 6.59 8.28
N ILE A 69 3.70 6.88 8.16
CA ILE A 69 4.25 8.18 8.52
C ILE A 69 4.42 8.97 7.22
N LEU A 70 3.39 9.73 6.90
CA LEU A 70 3.38 10.57 5.71
C LEU A 70 3.82 11.98 6.06
N ASN A 71 4.83 12.46 5.36
CA ASN A 71 5.30 13.83 5.54
C ASN A 71 4.70 14.75 4.49
#